data_c3eca76fff9b29152d80a7791c6b77b1
#
_entry.id   c3eca76fff9b29152d80a7791c6b77b1
#
_cell.length_a   1.000
_cell.length_b   1.000
_cell.length_c   1.000
_cell.angle_alpha   90.00
_cell.angle_beta   90.00
_cell.angle_gamma   90.00
#
_symmetry.space_group_name_H-M   'P 1'
#
loop_
_entity.id
_entity.type
_entity.pdbx_description
1 polymer ?
#
loop_
_entity_poly.entity_id
_entity_poly.type
_entity_poly.pdbx_seq_one_letter_code
_entity_poly.pdbx_strand_id
1 'polypeptide(L)'
;MNKEILKEIGLTDYESDIYIALLQYGQISAYELAEKIGLYRQATYDALNRLIEKGFVSSVKEGKSQLYRAANPELILEYLNEKVENYKQLLPELNKLEKESKQPLIVETYKGKNITRIALRDIINNLKNGGTVLCTAVDESVPLAKYKLILDQYERDMIHHKIKERVLIKDGSKGIFQKGTSAYRKIPEKFFNQNPVQIYGDNVQLIVWGNPDYLVIMRGKAVADAYRKQFELLWKIAM
;
A
#
# COMPACT_ATOMS: atom_id res chain seq x y z
N MET A 1 -13.19 7.41 17.80
CA MET A 1 -13.37 7.28 16.33
C MET A 1 -12.06 7.63 15.66
N ASN A 2 -11.57 6.80 14.70
CA ASN A 2 -10.29 7.05 14.03
C ASN A 2 -10.48 8.03 12.85
N LYS A 3 -10.19 9.32 13.07
CA LYS A 3 -10.30 10.37 12.04
C LYS A 3 -9.24 10.25 10.92
N GLU A 4 -8.14 9.53 11.17
CA GLU A 4 -7.05 9.39 10.20
C GLU A 4 -7.52 8.74 8.89
N ILE A 5 -8.49 7.82 8.96
CA ILE A 5 -9.07 7.19 7.76
C ILE A 5 -9.74 8.23 6.84
N LEU A 6 -10.42 9.25 7.42
CA LEU A 6 -11.04 10.31 6.62
C LEU A 6 -10.00 11.17 5.90
N LYS A 7 -8.84 11.39 6.53
CA LYS A 7 -7.72 12.09 5.88
C LYS A 7 -7.08 11.24 4.77
N GLU A 8 -6.90 9.95 5.01
CA GLU A 8 -6.35 9.03 4.00
C GLU A 8 -7.20 8.97 2.73
N ILE A 9 -8.49 9.18 2.83
CA ILE A 9 -9.42 9.26 1.68
C ILE A 9 -9.58 10.68 1.10
N GLY A 10 -8.79 11.65 1.56
CA GLY A 10 -8.68 12.98 0.95
C GLY A 10 -9.51 14.09 1.59
N LEU A 11 -9.94 13.92 2.85
CA LEU A 11 -10.48 15.05 3.63
C LEU A 11 -9.34 15.75 4.39
N THR A 12 -9.42 17.06 4.49
CA THR A 12 -8.56 17.84 5.40
C THR A 12 -8.98 17.65 6.86
N ASP A 13 -8.16 18.11 7.80
CA ASP A 13 -8.51 18.10 9.23
C ASP A 13 -9.83 18.80 9.49
N TYR A 14 -10.01 20.01 8.96
CA TYR A 14 -11.24 20.78 9.11
C TYR A 14 -12.45 20.13 8.45
N GLU A 15 -12.30 19.56 7.26
CA GLU A 15 -13.37 18.81 6.60
C GLU A 15 -13.80 17.60 7.41
N SER A 16 -12.85 16.86 7.98
CA SER A 16 -13.13 15.70 8.83
C SER A 16 -13.87 16.10 10.12
N ASP A 17 -13.42 17.17 10.77
CA ASP A 17 -14.05 17.66 12.00
C ASP A 17 -15.48 18.17 11.75
N ILE A 18 -15.68 18.92 10.68
CA ILE A 18 -16.98 19.45 10.27
C ILE A 18 -17.94 18.32 9.90
N TYR A 19 -17.50 17.35 9.10
CA TYR A 19 -18.34 16.23 8.69
C TYR A 19 -18.81 15.40 9.90
N ILE A 20 -17.90 15.09 10.82
CA ILE A 20 -18.22 14.37 12.06
C ILE A 20 -19.18 15.18 12.93
N ALA A 21 -18.95 16.48 13.09
CA ALA A 21 -19.82 17.34 13.86
C ALA A 21 -21.24 17.41 13.27
N LEU A 22 -21.36 17.49 11.95
CA LEU A 22 -22.66 17.47 11.26
C LEU A 22 -23.39 16.14 11.45
N LEU A 23 -22.68 15.01 11.51
CA LEU A 23 -23.28 13.71 11.85
C LEU A 23 -23.80 13.67 13.30
N GLN A 24 -23.09 14.33 14.22
CA GLN A 24 -23.46 14.37 15.64
C GLN A 24 -24.60 15.35 15.96
N TYR A 25 -24.54 16.55 15.37
CA TYR A 25 -25.47 17.62 15.69
C TYR A 25 -26.67 17.71 14.71
N GLY A 26 -26.60 16.98 13.59
CA GLY A 26 -27.63 17.04 12.56
C GLY A 26 -27.58 18.34 11.75
N GLN A 27 -28.75 18.88 11.45
CA GLN A 27 -28.89 20.09 10.64
C GLN A 27 -28.61 21.36 11.49
N ILE A 28 -27.59 22.14 11.10
CA ILE A 28 -27.09 23.28 11.88
C ILE A 28 -26.54 24.36 10.95
N SER A 29 -26.54 25.63 11.40
CA SER A 29 -25.93 26.74 10.66
C SER A 29 -24.40 26.69 10.74
N ALA A 30 -23.71 27.27 9.75
CA ALA A 30 -22.26 27.37 9.76
C ALA A 30 -21.72 28.15 10.97
N TYR A 31 -22.48 29.14 11.43
CA TYR A 31 -22.12 29.93 12.60
C TYR A 31 -22.10 29.10 13.87
N GLU A 32 -23.21 28.43 14.17
CA GLU A 32 -23.32 27.54 15.35
C GLU A 32 -22.34 26.35 15.29
N LEU A 33 -22.12 25.81 14.08
CA LEU A 33 -21.15 24.75 13.88
C LEU A 33 -19.73 25.20 14.22
N ALA A 34 -19.31 26.38 13.69
CA ALA A 34 -18.00 26.96 13.98
C ALA A 34 -17.77 27.19 15.48
N GLU A 35 -18.81 27.68 16.18
CA GLU A 35 -18.76 27.89 17.63
C GLU A 35 -18.62 26.58 18.41
N LYS A 36 -19.40 25.56 18.03
CA LYS A 36 -19.38 24.24 18.70
C LYS A 36 -18.05 23.50 18.57
N ILE A 37 -17.36 23.64 17.43
CA ILE A 37 -16.10 22.90 17.15
C ILE A 37 -14.85 23.79 17.30
N GLY A 38 -15.02 25.07 17.67
CA GLY A 38 -13.91 25.98 17.92
C GLY A 38 -13.12 26.39 16.68
N LEU A 39 -13.75 26.43 15.51
CA LEU A 39 -13.12 26.85 14.26
C LEU A 39 -13.45 28.28 13.89
N TYR A 40 -12.54 28.92 13.14
CA TYR A 40 -12.82 30.25 12.55
C TYR A 40 -13.92 30.13 11.51
N ARG A 41 -14.85 31.12 11.51
CA ARG A 41 -16.01 31.16 10.61
C ARG A 41 -15.63 30.98 9.14
N GLN A 42 -14.61 31.71 8.66
CA GLN A 42 -14.18 31.62 7.27
C GLN A 42 -13.70 30.22 6.92
N ALA A 43 -12.88 29.61 7.77
CA ALA A 43 -12.39 28.25 7.57
C ALA A 43 -13.53 27.22 7.55
N THR A 44 -14.57 27.43 8.36
CA THR A 44 -15.77 26.59 8.39
C THR A 44 -16.54 26.69 7.07
N TYR A 45 -16.77 27.90 6.55
CA TYR A 45 -17.42 28.07 5.25
C TYR A 45 -16.64 27.46 4.09
N ASP A 46 -15.32 27.67 4.06
CA ASP A 46 -14.45 27.11 3.01
C ASP A 46 -14.46 25.59 3.03
N ALA A 47 -14.43 24.98 4.21
CA ALA A 47 -14.50 23.53 4.34
C ALA A 47 -15.90 22.96 4.02
N LEU A 48 -16.97 23.64 4.43
CA LEU A 48 -18.35 23.30 4.05
C LEU A 48 -18.55 23.34 2.53
N ASN A 49 -18.02 24.34 1.84
CA ASN A 49 -18.11 24.44 0.38
C ASN A 49 -17.40 23.25 -0.29
N ARG A 50 -16.18 22.90 0.15
CA ARG A 50 -15.46 21.73 -0.38
C ARG A 50 -16.20 20.41 -0.10
N LEU A 51 -16.83 20.28 1.08
CA LEU A 51 -17.64 19.10 1.41
C LEU A 51 -18.92 19.02 0.56
N ILE A 52 -19.51 20.17 0.20
CA ILE A 52 -20.65 20.25 -0.73
C ILE A 52 -20.21 19.82 -2.14
N GLU A 53 -19.07 20.32 -2.63
CA GLU A 53 -18.49 19.92 -3.92
C GLU A 53 -18.20 18.42 -4.00
N LYS A 54 -17.79 17.82 -2.89
CA LYS A 54 -17.58 16.35 -2.77
C LYS A 54 -18.89 15.58 -2.59
N GLY A 55 -20.03 16.25 -2.39
CA GLY A 55 -21.33 15.62 -2.10
C GLY A 55 -21.47 15.06 -0.68
N PHE A 56 -20.57 15.40 0.25
CA PHE A 56 -20.57 14.88 1.62
C PHE A 56 -21.40 15.74 2.59
N VAL A 57 -21.78 16.94 2.16
CA VAL A 57 -22.65 17.86 2.89
C VAL A 57 -23.68 18.43 1.93
N SER A 58 -24.92 18.54 2.39
CA SER A 58 -25.97 19.27 1.72
C SER A 58 -26.29 20.55 2.49
N SER A 59 -26.79 21.56 1.78
CA SER A 59 -27.29 22.79 2.40
C SER A 59 -28.74 23.06 2.03
N VAL A 60 -29.51 23.50 3.00
CA VAL A 60 -30.92 23.86 2.85
C VAL A 60 -31.13 25.28 3.39
N LYS A 61 -31.86 26.09 2.64
CA LYS A 61 -32.22 27.44 3.07
C LYS A 61 -33.54 27.38 3.87
N GLU A 62 -33.47 27.75 5.15
CA GLU A 62 -34.64 27.83 6.02
C GLU A 62 -34.84 29.27 6.49
N GLY A 63 -35.85 29.91 5.93
CA GLY A 63 -36.08 31.35 6.15
C GLY A 63 -34.92 32.21 5.65
N LYS A 64 -34.24 32.91 6.58
CA LYS A 64 -33.05 33.73 6.29
C LYS A 64 -31.73 32.99 6.56
N SER A 65 -31.80 31.80 7.12
CA SER A 65 -30.63 31.02 7.51
C SER A 65 -30.32 29.92 6.50
N GLN A 66 -29.02 29.66 6.28
CA GLN A 66 -28.55 28.49 5.53
C GLN A 66 -28.10 27.44 6.54
N LEU A 67 -28.73 26.29 6.49
CA LEU A 67 -28.41 25.14 7.34
C LEU A 67 -27.66 24.06 6.53
N TYR A 68 -26.78 23.35 7.20
CA TYR A 68 -25.93 22.32 6.63
C TYR A 68 -26.20 20.97 7.30
N ARG A 69 -26.16 19.92 6.55
CA ARG A 69 -26.37 18.55 7.03
C ARG A 69 -25.37 17.61 6.37
N ALA A 70 -24.79 16.69 7.15
CA ALA A 70 -23.98 15.61 6.59
C ALA A 70 -24.83 14.71 5.69
N ALA A 71 -24.28 14.34 4.56
CA ALA A 71 -24.81 13.27 3.72
C ALA A 71 -24.60 11.91 4.42
N ASN A 72 -25.36 10.90 3.95
CA ASN A 72 -25.20 9.53 4.46
C ASN A 72 -23.72 9.08 4.30
N PRO A 73 -23.09 8.50 5.35
CA PRO A 73 -21.72 7.97 5.27
C PRO A 73 -21.47 7.00 4.12
N GLU A 74 -22.49 6.28 3.66
CA GLU A 74 -22.39 5.39 2.49
C GLU A 74 -22.03 6.11 1.20
N LEU A 75 -22.39 7.40 1.06
CA LEU A 75 -22.02 8.21 -0.11
C LEU A 75 -20.52 8.44 -0.24
N ILE A 76 -19.77 8.40 0.86
CA ILE A 76 -18.30 8.42 0.79
C ILE A 76 -17.77 7.17 0.09
N LEU A 77 -18.38 6.02 0.36
CA LEU A 77 -18.00 4.76 -0.31
C LEU A 77 -18.33 4.81 -1.81
N GLU A 78 -19.49 5.34 -2.17
CA GLU A 78 -19.87 5.54 -3.58
C GLU A 78 -18.90 6.47 -4.31
N TYR A 79 -18.55 7.60 -3.68
CA TYR A 79 -17.56 8.55 -4.21
C TYR A 79 -16.19 7.88 -4.45
N LEU A 80 -15.73 7.07 -3.51
CA LEU A 80 -14.45 6.34 -3.66
C LEU A 80 -14.51 5.32 -4.79
N ASN A 81 -15.62 4.60 -4.92
CA ASN A 81 -15.81 3.64 -6.01
C ASN A 81 -15.81 4.34 -7.38
N GLU A 82 -16.50 5.50 -7.49
CA GLU A 82 -16.46 6.32 -8.71
C GLU A 82 -15.03 6.74 -9.08
N LYS A 83 -14.23 7.20 -8.10
CA LYS A 83 -12.82 7.54 -8.33
C LYS A 83 -12.00 6.35 -8.81
N VAL A 84 -12.25 5.17 -8.25
CA VAL A 84 -11.60 3.91 -8.69
C VAL A 84 -11.97 3.59 -10.13
N GLU A 85 -13.24 3.68 -10.50
CA GLU A 85 -13.67 3.39 -11.88
C GLU A 85 -13.11 4.42 -12.88
N ASN A 86 -13.11 5.70 -12.54
CA ASN A 86 -12.52 6.74 -13.37
C ASN A 86 -11.00 6.50 -13.59
N TYR A 87 -10.30 6.09 -12.53
CA TYR A 87 -8.89 5.75 -12.64
C TYR A 87 -8.65 4.49 -13.50
N LYS A 88 -9.52 3.48 -13.40
CA LYS A 88 -9.43 2.27 -14.24
C LYS A 88 -9.56 2.60 -15.73
N GLN A 89 -10.38 3.58 -16.10
CA GLN A 89 -10.52 4.03 -17.51
C GLN A 89 -9.23 4.68 -18.02
N LEU A 90 -8.51 5.41 -17.18
CA LEU A 90 -7.24 6.07 -17.53
C LEU A 90 -6.06 5.08 -17.59
N LEU A 91 -6.11 3.98 -16.85
CA LEU A 91 -5.02 3.00 -16.72
C LEU A 91 -4.44 2.50 -18.06
N PRO A 92 -5.24 2.19 -19.12
CA PRO A 92 -4.70 1.74 -20.39
C PRO A 92 -3.78 2.77 -21.06
N GLU A 93 -4.12 4.04 -20.96
CA GLU A 93 -3.32 5.14 -21.53
C GLU A 93 -2.00 5.30 -20.77
N LEU A 94 -2.07 5.28 -19.43
CA LEU A 94 -0.87 5.36 -18.59
C LEU A 94 0.08 4.17 -18.83
N ASN A 95 -0.47 2.96 -18.95
CA ASN A 95 0.31 1.75 -19.24
C ASN A 95 0.94 1.79 -20.66
N LYS A 96 0.32 2.47 -21.62
CA LYS A 96 0.88 2.68 -22.95
C LYS A 96 2.08 3.60 -22.89
N LEU A 97 1.97 4.73 -22.19
CA LEU A 97 3.07 5.68 -21.98
C LEU A 97 4.27 5.01 -21.29
N GLU A 98 4.03 4.17 -20.28
CA GLU A 98 5.08 3.42 -19.60
C GLU A 98 5.82 2.45 -20.54
N LYS A 99 5.09 1.71 -21.37
CA LYS A 99 5.68 0.73 -22.31
C LYS A 99 6.52 1.38 -23.43
N GLU A 100 6.22 2.62 -23.80
CA GLU A 100 6.99 3.37 -24.81
C GLU A 100 8.36 3.82 -24.29
N SER A 101 8.57 3.80 -22.97
CA SER A 101 9.86 4.08 -22.33
C SER A 101 10.78 2.85 -22.38
N LYS A 102 11.45 2.63 -23.51
CA LYS A 102 12.43 1.53 -23.69
C LYS A 102 13.74 1.83 -22.95
N GLN A 103 13.80 1.55 -21.66
CA GLN A 103 15.07 1.55 -20.93
C GLN A 103 15.57 0.10 -20.71
N PRO A 104 16.83 -0.20 -21.06
CA PRO A 104 17.39 -1.57 -20.91
C PRO A 104 17.54 -1.99 -19.43
N LEU A 105 17.63 -1.03 -18.52
CA LEU A 105 17.63 -1.22 -17.08
C LEU A 105 16.84 -0.08 -16.44
N ILE A 106 15.84 -0.42 -15.66
CA ILE A 106 15.07 0.52 -14.85
C ILE A 106 15.42 0.27 -13.38
N VAL A 107 15.74 1.33 -12.65
CA VAL A 107 15.97 1.28 -11.20
C VAL A 107 15.00 2.23 -10.54
N GLU A 108 14.14 1.67 -9.69
CA GLU A 108 13.13 2.40 -8.93
C GLU A 108 13.47 2.35 -7.45
N THR A 109 13.28 3.47 -6.75
CA THR A 109 13.50 3.55 -5.31
C THR A 109 12.26 4.09 -4.63
N TYR A 110 11.79 3.36 -3.63
CA TYR A 110 10.66 3.74 -2.77
C TYR A 110 11.13 3.88 -1.34
N LYS A 111 10.53 4.78 -0.58
CA LYS A 111 10.85 5.00 0.84
C LYS A 111 9.59 5.08 1.70
N GLY A 112 9.70 4.64 2.95
CA GLY A 112 8.68 4.83 3.98
C GLY A 112 7.87 3.57 4.30
N LYS A 113 6.75 3.75 5.01
CA LYS A 113 6.00 2.67 5.68
C LYS A 113 5.33 1.66 4.74
N ASN A 114 5.13 2.00 3.45
CA ASN A 114 4.37 1.18 2.50
C ASN A 114 5.25 0.29 1.62
N ILE A 115 6.57 0.28 1.80
CA ILE A 115 7.51 -0.45 0.93
C ILE A 115 7.22 -1.95 0.87
N THR A 116 6.86 -2.58 2.00
CA THR A 116 6.54 -4.01 2.05
C THR A 116 5.33 -4.33 1.17
N ARG A 117 4.29 -3.50 1.22
CA ARG A 117 3.09 -3.67 0.37
C ARG A 117 3.44 -3.51 -1.11
N ILE A 118 4.27 -2.51 -1.46
CA ILE A 118 4.73 -2.26 -2.83
C ILE A 118 5.51 -3.48 -3.31
N ALA A 119 6.49 -3.95 -2.54
CA ALA A 119 7.34 -5.09 -2.86
C ALA A 119 6.55 -6.36 -3.16
N LEU A 120 5.64 -6.74 -2.27
CA LEU A 120 4.84 -7.97 -2.41
C LEU A 120 3.84 -7.87 -3.57
N ARG A 121 3.22 -6.71 -3.78
CA ARG A 121 2.34 -6.49 -4.93
C ARG A 121 3.08 -6.53 -6.25
N ASP A 122 4.30 -6.01 -6.32
CA ASP A 122 5.10 -6.05 -7.54
C ASP A 122 5.42 -7.49 -7.94
N ILE A 123 5.79 -8.33 -6.97
CA ILE A 123 5.99 -9.78 -7.22
C ILE A 123 4.73 -10.40 -7.82
N ILE A 124 3.58 -10.24 -7.18
CA ILE A 124 2.31 -10.80 -7.65
C ILE A 124 1.98 -10.31 -9.06
N ASN A 125 2.12 -9.01 -9.32
CA ASN A 125 1.80 -8.44 -10.63
C ASN A 125 2.68 -8.98 -11.75
N ASN A 126 3.96 -9.27 -11.47
CA ASN A 126 4.90 -9.81 -12.45
C ASN A 126 4.77 -11.33 -12.63
N LEU A 127 4.19 -12.05 -11.66
CA LEU A 127 4.05 -13.51 -11.69
C LEU A 127 2.59 -13.99 -11.75
N LYS A 128 1.66 -13.20 -12.30
CA LYS A 128 0.23 -13.56 -12.41
C LYS A 128 -0.05 -14.90 -13.10
N ASN A 129 0.87 -15.35 -13.95
CA ASN A 129 0.77 -16.65 -14.66
C ASN A 129 1.57 -17.75 -13.98
N GLY A 130 1.96 -17.56 -12.73
CA GLY A 130 2.82 -18.46 -11.97
C GLY A 130 4.30 -18.16 -12.12
N GLY A 131 5.11 -18.81 -11.33
CA GLY A 131 6.56 -18.66 -11.34
C GLY A 131 7.19 -18.91 -9.98
N THR A 132 8.46 -18.59 -9.86
CA THR A 132 9.21 -18.79 -8.61
C THR A 132 9.88 -17.51 -8.17
N VAL A 133 9.70 -17.17 -6.91
CA VAL A 133 10.44 -16.11 -6.21
C VAL A 133 11.63 -16.76 -5.50
N LEU A 134 12.82 -16.20 -5.67
CA LEU A 134 14.01 -16.60 -4.92
C LEU A 134 14.28 -15.49 -3.91
N CYS A 135 14.25 -15.82 -2.63
CA CYS A 135 14.41 -14.85 -1.55
C CYS A 135 15.61 -15.18 -0.69
N THR A 136 16.52 -14.22 -0.55
CA THR A 136 17.61 -14.30 0.43
C THR A 136 17.26 -13.47 1.65
N ALA A 137 17.68 -13.96 2.84
CA ALA A 137 17.67 -13.16 4.05
C ALA A 137 16.29 -12.71 4.57
N VAL A 138 15.37 -13.64 4.77
CA VAL A 138 14.19 -13.36 5.59
C VAL A 138 14.59 -13.47 7.06
N ASP A 139 14.60 -12.34 7.77
CA ASP A 139 14.78 -12.29 9.21
C ASP A 139 13.41 -12.22 9.90
N GLU A 140 13.10 -13.25 10.66
CA GLU A 140 11.86 -13.32 11.47
C GLU A 140 11.88 -12.40 12.69
N SER A 141 13.01 -11.75 13.00
CA SER A 141 13.11 -10.75 14.08
C SER A 141 12.38 -9.44 13.74
N VAL A 142 12.07 -9.21 12.44
CA VAL A 142 11.17 -8.12 12.04
C VAL A 142 9.78 -8.41 12.58
N PRO A 143 9.11 -7.45 13.28
CA PRO A 143 7.81 -7.68 13.90
C PRO A 143 6.77 -8.12 12.86
N LEU A 144 6.63 -9.41 12.64
CA LEU A 144 5.64 -10.02 11.71
C LEU A 144 4.22 -9.56 12.01
N ALA A 145 3.92 -9.26 13.29
CA ALA A 145 2.63 -8.73 13.70
C ALA A 145 2.25 -7.43 12.97
N LYS A 146 3.23 -6.57 12.66
CA LYS A 146 3.01 -5.30 11.92
C LYS A 146 2.58 -5.54 10.48
N TYR A 147 3.02 -6.64 9.87
CA TYR A 147 2.81 -6.94 8.45
C TYR A 147 1.86 -8.12 8.22
N LYS A 148 1.27 -8.68 9.27
CA LYS A 148 0.48 -9.92 9.21
C LYS A 148 -0.59 -9.87 8.11
N LEU A 149 -1.43 -8.85 8.07
CA LEU A 149 -2.50 -8.74 7.06
C LEU A 149 -1.96 -8.71 5.62
N ILE A 150 -0.82 -8.06 5.41
CA ILE A 150 -0.19 -7.96 4.09
C ILE A 150 0.42 -9.30 3.68
N LEU A 151 1.05 -10.01 4.62
CA LEU A 151 1.62 -11.33 4.40
C LEU A 151 0.55 -12.40 4.16
N ASP A 152 -0.53 -12.39 4.93
CA ASP A 152 -1.68 -13.28 4.75
C ASP A 152 -2.34 -13.07 3.37
N GLN A 153 -2.41 -11.82 2.89
CA GLN A 153 -2.91 -11.52 1.54
C GLN A 153 -1.94 -12.02 0.49
N TYR A 154 -0.64 -11.78 0.65
CA TYR A 154 0.39 -12.23 -0.27
C TYR A 154 0.39 -13.76 -0.41
N GLU A 155 0.27 -14.51 0.70
CA GLU A 155 0.19 -15.98 0.66
C GLU A 155 -1.04 -16.46 -0.13
N ARG A 156 -2.22 -15.85 0.08
CA ARG A 156 -3.42 -16.16 -0.72
C ARG A 156 -3.22 -15.89 -2.21
N ASP A 157 -2.61 -14.77 -2.55
CA ASP A 157 -2.34 -14.38 -3.93
C ASP A 157 -1.31 -15.32 -4.58
N MET A 158 -0.28 -15.75 -3.84
CA MET A 158 0.68 -16.77 -4.32
C MET A 158 -0.02 -18.10 -4.64
N ILE A 159 -0.89 -18.56 -3.76
CA ILE A 159 -1.67 -19.81 -3.98
C ILE A 159 -2.54 -19.64 -5.22
N HIS A 160 -3.28 -18.55 -5.34
CA HIS A 160 -4.19 -18.26 -6.46
C HIS A 160 -3.43 -18.26 -7.80
N HIS A 161 -2.27 -17.61 -7.86
CA HIS A 161 -1.46 -17.48 -9.06
C HIS A 161 -0.45 -18.62 -9.26
N LYS A 162 -0.44 -19.66 -8.40
CA LYS A 162 0.49 -20.80 -8.44
C LYS A 162 1.97 -20.36 -8.37
N ILE A 163 2.24 -19.32 -7.62
CA ILE A 163 3.58 -18.81 -7.36
C ILE A 163 4.22 -19.66 -6.25
N LYS A 164 5.49 -20.01 -6.42
CA LYS A 164 6.29 -20.72 -5.41
C LYS A 164 7.43 -19.85 -4.93
N GLU A 165 7.94 -20.13 -3.73
CA GLU A 165 9.12 -19.46 -3.21
C GLU A 165 10.21 -20.45 -2.82
N ARG A 166 11.45 -20.03 -2.99
CA ARG A 166 12.64 -20.63 -2.40
C ARG A 166 13.32 -19.60 -1.51
N VAL A 167 13.35 -19.85 -0.23
CA VAL A 167 13.75 -18.86 0.78
C VAL A 167 14.95 -19.34 1.58
N LEU A 168 15.99 -18.52 1.62
CA LEU A 168 17.12 -18.70 2.52
C LEU A 168 16.85 -17.96 3.82
N ILE A 169 16.79 -18.71 4.93
CA ILE A 169 16.58 -18.16 6.28
C ILE A 169 17.82 -18.33 7.13
N LYS A 170 17.93 -17.52 8.17
CA LYS A 170 18.98 -17.67 9.19
C LYS A 170 18.86 -19.01 9.90
N ASP A 171 19.98 -19.65 10.22
CA ASP A 171 19.95 -20.84 11.07
C ASP A 171 19.30 -20.53 12.43
N GLY A 172 18.44 -21.43 12.91
CA GLY A 172 17.60 -21.21 14.08
C GLY A 172 16.23 -20.58 13.80
N SER A 173 16.01 -19.96 12.64
CA SER A 173 14.72 -19.38 12.25
C SER A 173 13.73 -20.43 11.73
N LYS A 174 12.43 -20.06 11.73
CA LYS A 174 11.34 -20.87 11.16
C LYS A 174 10.80 -20.20 9.91
N GLY A 175 10.26 -20.98 8.97
CA GLY A 175 9.58 -20.43 7.79
C GLY A 175 8.25 -19.78 8.13
N ILE A 176 7.91 -18.72 7.42
CA ILE A 176 6.71 -17.91 7.66
C ILE A 176 5.47 -18.54 7.01
N PHE A 177 5.61 -19.04 5.78
CA PHE A 177 4.49 -19.55 4.98
C PHE A 177 4.33 -21.05 5.08
N GLN A 178 3.13 -21.54 4.73
CA GLN A 178 2.80 -22.96 4.85
C GLN A 178 3.61 -23.84 3.89
N LYS A 179 3.80 -25.12 4.27
CA LYS A 179 4.41 -26.11 3.40
C LYS A 179 3.56 -26.28 2.13
N GLY A 180 4.20 -26.07 0.98
CA GLY A 180 3.56 -26.22 -0.34
C GLY A 180 3.70 -25.00 -1.25
N THR A 181 3.74 -23.80 -0.69
CA THR A 181 4.05 -22.57 -1.43
C THR A 181 5.53 -22.23 -1.36
N SER A 182 6.18 -22.49 -0.23
CA SER A 182 7.55 -22.05 0.03
C SER A 182 8.45 -23.21 0.47
N ALA A 183 9.65 -23.27 -0.09
CA ALA A 183 10.73 -24.16 0.30
C ALA A 183 11.80 -23.36 1.04
N TYR A 184 12.21 -23.85 2.21
CA TYR A 184 13.18 -23.16 3.07
C TYR A 184 14.48 -23.93 3.17
N ARG A 185 15.59 -23.21 3.11
CA ARG A 185 16.91 -23.72 3.50
C ARG A 185 17.59 -22.75 4.45
N LYS A 186 18.42 -23.28 5.33
CA LYS A 186 19.10 -22.52 6.37
C LYS A 186 20.53 -22.19 5.97
N ILE A 187 20.94 -20.94 6.19
CA ILE A 187 22.31 -20.51 6.02
C ILE A 187 22.93 -20.11 7.36
N PRO A 188 24.23 -20.37 7.59
CA PRO A 188 24.93 -19.92 8.77
C PRO A 188 24.86 -18.40 8.95
N GLU A 189 24.76 -17.95 10.21
CA GLU A 189 24.62 -16.52 10.54
C GLU A 189 25.67 -15.62 9.90
N LYS A 190 26.93 -16.11 9.80
CA LYS A 190 28.04 -15.34 9.19
C LYS A 190 27.82 -14.99 7.71
N PHE A 191 26.91 -15.66 7.02
CA PHE A 191 26.53 -15.39 5.62
C PHE A 191 25.15 -14.73 5.51
N PHE A 192 24.48 -14.52 6.64
CA PHE A 192 23.15 -13.95 6.66
C PHE A 192 23.23 -12.42 6.54
N ASN A 193 22.45 -11.87 5.61
CA ASN A 193 22.27 -10.42 5.47
C ASN A 193 20.86 -10.05 5.95
N GLN A 194 20.69 -9.01 6.74
CA GLN A 194 19.37 -8.57 7.24
C GLN A 194 18.47 -7.94 6.17
N ASN A 195 19.06 -7.53 5.04
CA ASN A 195 18.33 -6.89 3.95
C ASN A 195 17.91 -7.94 2.92
N PRO A 196 16.62 -8.29 2.81
CA PRO A 196 16.16 -9.31 1.88
C PRO A 196 16.35 -8.87 0.44
N VAL A 197 16.84 -9.79 -0.38
CA VAL A 197 16.87 -9.69 -1.84
C VAL A 197 15.89 -10.69 -2.40
N GLN A 198 14.97 -10.24 -3.26
CA GLN A 198 13.99 -11.09 -3.91
C GLN A 198 14.17 -11.00 -5.42
N ILE A 199 14.23 -12.18 -6.09
CA ILE A 199 14.44 -12.30 -7.53
C ILE A 199 13.20 -12.99 -8.10
N TYR A 200 12.54 -12.36 -9.08
CA TYR A 200 11.31 -12.86 -9.70
C TYR A 200 11.19 -12.36 -11.15
N GLY A 201 10.86 -13.26 -12.07
CA GLY A 201 10.89 -12.93 -13.49
C GLY A 201 12.24 -12.30 -13.89
N ASP A 202 12.22 -11.17 -14.54
CA ASP A 202 13.41 -10.38 -14.90
C ASP A 202 13.69 -9.23 -13.93
N ASN A 203 13.21 -9.33 -12.67
CA ASN A 203 13.31 -8.30 -11.67
C ASN A 203 14.10 -8.75 -10.45
N VAL A 204 14.75 -7.80 -9.80
CA VAL A 204 15.40 -7.95 -8.48
C VAL A 204 14.92 -6.82 -7.61
N GLN A 205 14.50 -7.13 -6.39
CA GLN A 205 14.23 -6.11 -5.39
C GLN A 205 15.04 -6.31 -4.13
N LEU A 206 15.44 -5.21 -3.51
CA LEU A 206 16.20 -5.15 -2.27
C LEU A 206 15.43 -4.30 -1.28
N ILE A 207 15.16 -4.84 -0.09
CA ILE A 207 14.61 -4.07 1.03
C ILE A 207 15.76 -3.71 1.96
N VAL A 208 15.92 -2.42 2.25
CA VAL A 208 16.89 -1.90 3.21
C VAL A 208 16.12 -1.34 4.40
N TRP A 209 16.24 -2.05 5.52
CA TRP A 209 15.58 -1.63 6.77
C TRP A 209 16.33 -0.47 7.40
N GLY A 210 15.60 0.56 7.83
CA GLY A 210 16.17 1.75 8.43
C GLY A 210 15.10 2.75 8.90
N ASN A 211 15.47 4.00 9.00
CA ASN A 211 14.55 5.11 9.29
C ASN A 211 14.82 6.29 8.36
N PRO A 212 14.09 6.41 7.23
CA PRO A 212 13.03 5.52 6.76
C PRO A 212 13.53 4.21 6.14
N ASP A 213 12.63 3.22 5.99
CA ASP A 213 12.88 2.01 5.20
C ASP A 213 12.93 2.34 3.70
N TYR A 214 13.74 1.59 2.93
CA TYR A 214 13.86 1.73 1.48
C TYR A 214 13.58 0.41 0.77
N LEU A 215 12.97 0.52 -0.42
CA LEU A 215 12.84 -0.56 -1.39
C LEU A 215 13.48 -0.09 -2.71
N VAL A 216 14.40 -0.88 -3.23
CA VAL A 216 15.01 -0.69 -4.55
C VAL A 216 14.53 -1.81 -5.46
N ILE A 217 13.95 -1.50 -6.61
CA ILE A 217 13.56 -2.48 -7.64
C ILE A 217 14.41 -2.23 -8.88
N MET A 218 15.09 -3.26 -9.35
CA MET A 218 15.88 -3.27 -10.57
C MET A 218 15.18 -4.17 -11.59
N ARG A 219 14.76 -3.60 -12.72
CA ARG A 219 14.09 -4.32 -13.80
C ARG A 219 15.06 -4.50 -14.97
N GLY A 220 15.46 -5.74 -15.21
CA GLY A 220 16.37 -6.09 -16.29
C GLY A 220 16.87 -7.51 -16.20
N LYS A 221 16.75 -8.25 -17.30
CA LYS A 221 17.12 -9.68 -17.36
C LYS A 221 18.56 -9.95 -16.92
N ALA A 222 19.51 -9.13 -17.35
CA ALA A 222 20.94 -9.31 -17.04
C ALA A 222 21.20 -9.25 -15.52
N VAL A 223 20.56 -8.29 -14.83
CA VAL A 223 20.66 -8.16 -13.36
C VAL A 223 19.98 -9.33 -12.67
N ALA A 224 18.78 -9.69 -13.08
CA ALA A 224 18.05 -10.84 -12.51
C ALA A 224 18.84 -12.15 -12.67
N ASP A 225 19.44 -12.40 -13.83
CA ASP A 225 20.25 -13.58 -14.09
C ASP A 225 21.53 -13.61 -13.22
N ALA A 226 22.17 -12.46 -12.99
CA ALA A 226 23.34 -12.38 -12.12
C ALA A 226 22.98 -12.73 -10.66
N TYR A 227 21.93 -12.14 -10.13
CA TYR A 227 21.45 -12.43 -8.76
C TYR A 227 20.93 -13.87 -8.63
N ARG A 228 20.28 -14.41 -9.65
CA ARG A 228 19.83 -15.81 -9.66
C ARG A 228 21.02 -16.79 -9.56
N LYS A 229 22.12 -16.54 -10.26
CA LYS A 229 23.34 -17.35 -10.14
C LYS A 229 23.91 -17.31 -8.71
N GLN A 230 23.92 -16.14 -8.08
CA GLN A 230 24.35 -16.01 -6.68
C GLN A 230 23.43 -16.76 -5.72
N PHE A 231 22.12 -16.65 -5.91
CA PHE A 231 21.15 -17.40 -5.11
C PHE A 231 21.34 -18.90 -5.24
N GLU A 232 21.50 -19.44 -6.44
CA GLU A 232 21.69 -20.88 -6.67
C GLU A 232 22.98 -21.40 -6.00
N LEU A 233 24.05 -20.62 -5.97
CA LEU A 233 25.25 -20.95 -5.24
C LEU A 233 24.97 -21.07 -3.73
N LEU A 234 24.33 -20.06 -3.14
CA LEU A 234 23.95 -20.08 -1.73
C LEU A 234 22.98 -21.21 -1.41
N TRP A 235 22.02 -21.47 -2.30
CA TRP A 235 21.06 -22.55 -2.13
C TRP A 235 21.69 -23.93 -2.09
N LYS A 236 22.76 -24.15 -2.85
CA LYS A 236 23.51 -25.44 -2.87
C LYS A 236 24.23 -25.69 -1.55
N ILE A 237 24.75 -24.66 -0.90
CA ILE A 237 25.51 -24.80 0.35
C ILE A 237 24.64 -24.70 1.60
N ALA A 238 23.38 -24.25 1.46
CA ALA A 238 22.39 -24.18 2.53
C ALA A 238 21.86 -25.55 2.92
N MET A 239 21.58 -25.75 4.21
CA MET A 239 21.04 -26.97 4.81
C MET A 239 19.50 -26.95 4.88
#